data_2ce9c552af71fda4438b108acb4a3e45
#
_entry.id   2ce9c552af71fda4438b108acb4a3e45
#
_cell.length_a   1.000
_cell.length_b   1.000
_cell.length_c   1.000
_cell.angle_alpha   90.00
_cell.angle_beta   90.00
_cell.angle_gamma   90.00
#
_symmetry.space_group_name_H-M   'P 1'
#
loop_
_entity.id
_entity.type
_entity.pdbx_description
1 polymer ?
#
loop_
_entity_poly.entity_id
_entity_poly.type
_entity_poly.pdbx_seq_one_letter_code
_entity_poly.pdbx_strand_id
1 'polypeptide(L)'
;MPGARSTEPAGEHAGALRVRLAAPPVDGKANAELLRWAADALGVGRGAVTLVRGASGRRKTLAVEFATPAALAQAQATVAGWRQP
;
A
#
# COMPACT_ATOMS: atom_id res chain seq x y z
N MET A 1 -14.13 -12.29 -13.78
CA MET A 1 -13.23 -12.88 -12.78
C MET A 1 -13.55 -12.31 -11.41
N PRO A 2 -13.79 -13.13 -10.45
CA PRO A 2 -14.00 -12.64 -9.11
C PRO A 2 -12.67 -12.16 -8.51
N GLY A 3 -12.67 -10.98 -7.95
CA GLY A 3 -11.52 -10.41 -7.30
C GLY A 3 -10.45 -9.94 -8.25
N ALA A 4 -9.47 -9.25 -7.71
CA ALA A 4 -8.30 -8.80 -8.45
C ALA A 4 -7.28 -9.95 -8.51
N ARG A 5 -6.61 -10.11 -9.65
CA ARG A 5 -5.55 -11.11 -9.78
C ARG A 5 -4.26 -10.68 -9.10
N SER A 6 -4.07 -9.37 -8.99
CA SER A 6 -2.91 -8.79 -8.33
C SER A 6 -3.33 -7.56 -7.57
N THR A 7 -2.59 -7.26 -6.51
CA THR A 7 -2.78 -6.01 -5.78
C THR A 7 -2.16 -4.88 -6.60
N GLU A 8 -2.93 -3.82 -6.81
CA GLU A 8 -2.47 -2.71 -7.65
C GLU A 8 -3.07 -1.39 -7.20
N PRO A 9 -2.37 -0.26 -7.45
CA PRO A 9 -2.94 1.04 -7.17
C PRO A 9 -4.06 1.38 -8.16
N ALA A 10 -5.04 2.13 -7.70
CA ALA A 10 -6.23 2.47 -8.48
C ALA A 10 -6.55 3.96 -8.40
N GLY A 11 -5.53 4.81 -8.39
CA GLY A 11 -5.69 6.25 -8.38
C GLY A 11 -6.01 6.83 -7.01
N GLU A 12 -6.32 8.11 -6.96
CA GLU A 12 -6.61 8.82 -5.72
C GLU A 12 -8.11 9.08 -5.59
N HIS A 13 -8.62 8.98 -4.36
CA HIS A 13 -10.00 9.30 -4.06
C HIS A 13 -10.08 9.95 -2.68
N ALA A 14 -10.69 11.14 -2.61
CA ALA A 14 -10.90 11.87 -1.36
C ALA A 14 -9.60 12.06 -0.56
N GLY A 15 -8.50 12.35 -1.26
CA GLY A 15 -7.21 12.60 -0.64
C GLY A 15 -6.43 11.36 -0.24
N ALA A 16 -6.91 10.17 -0.58
CA ALA A 16 -6.24 8.93 -0.24
C ALA A 16 -5.98 8.10 -1.49
N LEU A 17 -4.87 7.38 -1.49
CA LEU A 17 -4.57 6.44 -2.56
C LEU A 17 -5.50 5.23 -2.46
N ARG A 18 -6.10 4.86 -3.57
CA ARG A 18 -6.91 3.64 -3.65
C ARG A 18 -6.02 2.49 -4.09
N VAL A 19 -6.20 1.35 -3.43
CA VAL A 19 -5.46 0.13 -3.77
C VAL A 19 -6.45 -1.02 -3.86
N ARG A 20 -6.43 -1.75 -4.96
CA ARG A 20 -7.19 -2.98 -5.10
C ARG A 20 -6.36 -4.12 -4.56
N LEU A 21 -6.94 -4.90 -3.67
CA LEU A 21 -6.23 -5.99 -3.01
C LEU A 21 -6.61 -7.34 -3.61
N ALA A 22 -5.59 -8.13 -3.92
CA ALA A 22 -5.76 -9.51 -4.38
C ALA A 22 -5.86 -10.45 -3.17
N ALA A 23 -6.87 -10.20 -2.32
CA ALA A 23 -7.08 -10.97 -1.11
C ALA A 23 -8.57 -11.02 -0.79
N PRO A 24 -9.05 -12.08 -0.14
CA PRO A 24 -10.43 -12.10 0.31
C PRO A 24 -10.66 -11.00 1.35
N PRO A 25 -11.91 -10.48 1.47
CA PRO A 25 -12.23 -9.41 2.41
C PRO A 25 -12.30 -9.92 3.86
N VAL A 26 -11.23 -10.54 4.30
CA VAL A 26 -11.05 -11.01 5.67
C VAL A 26 -9.97 -10.15 6.28
N ASP A 27 -10.28 -9.48 7.38
CA ASP A 27 -9.46 -8.42 7.96
C ASP A 27 -7.96 -8.72 8.01
N GLY A 28 -7.58 -9.83 8.62
CA GLY A 28 -6.16 -10.14 8.77
C GLY A 28 -5.47 -10.39 7.44
N LYS A 29 -6.14 -11.05 6.49
CA LYS A 29 -5.54 -11.37 5.20
C LYS A 29 -5.40 -10.14 4.31
N ALA A 30 -6.41 -9.27 4.31
CA ALA A 30 -6.35 -8.05 3.52
C ALA A 30 -5.23 -7.12 4.02
N ASN A 31 -5.09 -6.98 5.33
CA ASN A 31 -4.02 -6.16 5.90
C ASN A 31 -2.65 -6.74 5.58
N ALA A 32 -2.47 -8.05 5.72
CA ALA A 32 -1.20 -8.70 5.40
C ALA A 32 -0.82 -8.52 3.93
N GLU A 33 -1.78 -8.65 3.04
CA GLU A 33 -1.55 -8.47 1.61
C GLU A 33 -1.16 -7.01 1.31
N LEU A 34 -1.83 -6.05 1.93
CA LEU A 34 -1.51 -4.64 1.73
C LEU A 34 -0.08 -4.33 2.17
N LEU A 35 0.32 -4.82 3.34
CA LEU A 35 1.68 -4.59 3.85
C LEU A 35 2.72 -5.25 2.95
N ARG A 36 2.47 -6.48 2.50
CA ARG A 36 3.37 -7.18 1.59
C ARG A 36 3.51 -6.41 0.27
N TRP A 37 2.38 -6.01 -0.30
CA TRP A 37 2.39 -5.29 -1.57
C TRP A 37 3.16 -3.98 -1.46
N ALA A 38 2.91 -3.21 -0.39
CA ALA A 38 3.57 -1.93 -0.20
C ALA A 38 5.09 -2.11 -0.06
N ALA A 39 5.52 -3.11 0.69
CA ALA A 39 6.95 -3.40 0.86
C ALA A 39 7.60 -3.74 -0.48
N ASP A 40 6.97 -4.63 -1.24
CA ASP A 40 7.50 -5.06 -2.54
C ASP A 40 7.53 -3.89 -3.54
N ALA A 41 6.44 -3.14 -3.60
CA ALA A 41 6.30 -2.05 -4.57
C ALA A 41 7.24 -0.87 -4.27
N LEU A 42 7.54 -0.65 -3.00
CA LEU A 42 8.44 0.44 -2.58
C LEU A 42 9.88 -0.03 -2.39
N GLY A 43 10.15 -1.32 -2.57
CA GLY A 43 11.50 -1.86 -2.50
C GLY A 43 12.09 -1.87 -1.10
N VAL A 44 11.27 -2.07 -0.07
CA VAL A 44 11.72 -2.15 1.33
C VAL A 44 11.37 -3.50 1.93
N GLY A 45 11.99 -3.82 3.08
CA GLY A 45 11.64 -5.03 3.81
C GLY A 45 10.26 -4.91 4.45
N ARG A 46 9.61 -6.04 4.70
CA ARG A 46 8.27 -6.05 5.30
C ARG A 46 8.25 -5.41 6.69
N GLY A 47 9.34 -5.53 7.44
CA GLY A 47 9.45 -4.89 8.74
C GLY A 47 9.49 -3.36 8.70
N ALA A 48 9.76 -2.79 7.54
CA ALA A 48 9.79 -1.34 7.36
C ALA A 48 8.41 -0.75 7.11
N VAL A 49 7.39 -1.58 6.88
CA VAL A 49 6.01 -1.13 6.64
C VAL A 49 5.15 -1.50 7.83
N THR A 50 4.48 -0.52 8.40
CA THR A 50 3.63 -0.70 9.58
C THR A 50 2.25 -0.15 9.32
N LEU A 51 1.22 -0.88 9.72
CA LEU A 51 -0.15 -0.39 9.70
C LEU A 51 -0.37 0.45 10.96
N VAL A 52 -0.52 1.75 10.80
CA VAL A 52 -0.63 2.69 11.91
C VAL A 52 -2.07 2.84 12.35
N ARG A 53 -3.02 2.81 11.41
CA ARG A 53 -4.40 3.12 11.68
C ARG A 53 -5.31 2.43 10.66
N GLY A 54 -6.53 2.09 11.07
CA GLY A 54 -7.54 1.58 10.15
C GLY A 54 -7.49 0.08 9.90
N ALA A 55 -7.10 -0.73 10.90
CA ALA A 55 -6.96 -2.17 10.73
C ALA A 55 -8.25 -2.85 10.26
N SER A 56 -9.41 -2.39 10.69
CA SER A 56 -10.68 -2.99 10.32
C SER A 56 -11.51 -2.12 9.36
N GLY A 57 -11.00 -0.98 8.93
CA GLY A 57 -11.69 -0.09 8.01
C GLY A 57 -11.16 -0.17 6.59
N ARG A 58 -11.85 0.50 5.68
CA ARG A 58 -11.37 0.64 4.30
C ARG A 58 -10.24 1.65 4.20
N ARG A 59 -10.25 2.67 5.04
CA ARG A 59 -9.23 3.70 5.06
C ARG A 59 -8.14 3.30 6.02
N LYS A 60 -6.93 3.13 5.50
CA LYS A 60 -5.80 2.66 6.29
C LYS A 60 -4.62 3.61 6.14
N THR A 61 -3.85 3.74 7.19
CA THR A 61 -2.64 4.56 7.19
C THR A 61 -1.44 3.65 7.42
N LEU A 62 -0.50 3.70 6.50
CA LEU A 62 0.74 2.94 6.60
C LEU A 62 1.90 3.89 6.86
N ALA A 63 2.84 3.44 7.68
CA ALA A 63 4.12 4.12 7.86
C ALA A 63 5.20 3.27 7.23
N VAL A 64 6.08 3.88 6.46
CA VAL A 64 7.16 3.18 5.78
C VAL A 64 8.48 3.86 6.14
N GLU A 65 9.44 3.06 6.59
CA GLU A 65 10.77 3.55 6.93
C GLU A 65 11.73 3.29 5.78
N PHE A 66 12.61 4.26 5.52
CA PHE A 66 13.62 4.16 4.48
C PHE A 66 15.01 4.38 5.06
N ALA A 67 15.97 3.62 4.57
CA ALA A 67 17.33 3.67 5.06
C ALA A 67 18.07 4.94 4.64
N THR A 68 17.69 5.55 3.52
CA THR A 68 18.36 6.73 2.97
C THR A 68 17.36 7.75 2.46
N PRO A 69 17.74 9.06 2.44
CA PRO A 69 16.88 10.08 1.83
C PRO A 69 16.60 9.83 0.34
N ALA A 70 17.56 9.23 -0.36
CA ALA A 70 17.36 8.93 -1.78
C ALA A 70 16.27 7.87 -1.98
N ALA A 71 16.24 6.85 -1.14
CA ALA A 71 15.20 5.83 -1.19
C ALA A 71 13.82 6.42 -0.88
N LEU A 72 13.75 7.33 0.10
CA LEU A 72 12.51 8.02 0.42
C LEU A 72 12.01 8.85 -0.75
N ALA A 73 12.90 9.62 -1.38
CA ALA A 73 12.53 10.46 -2.53
C ALA A 73 12.02 9.62 -3.69
N GLN A 74 12.66 8.49 -3.96
CA GLN A 74 12.24 7.59 -5.02
C GLN A 74 10.86 7.00 -4.73
N ALA A 75 10.62 6.61 -3.49
CA ALA A 75 9.31 6.07 -3.09
C ALA A 75 8.21 7.12 -3.20
N GLN A 76 8.49 8.36 -2.83
CA GLN A 76 7.54 9.46 -2.96
C GLN A 76 7.16 9.69 -4.43
N ALA A 77 8.12 9.61 -5.33
CA ALA A 77 7.86 9.74 -6.76
C ALA A 77 7.00 8.58 -7.28
N THR A 78 7.28 7.37 -6.82
CA THR A 78 6.50 6.19 -7.18
C THR A 78 5.04 6.33 -6.74
N VAL A 79 4.84 6.72 -5.49
CA VAL A 79 3.48 6.91 -4.94
C VAL A 79 2.75 8.03 -5.67
N ALA A 80 3.44 9.11 -6.00
CA ALA A 80 2.83 10.20 -6.76
C ALA A 80 2.31 9.71 -8.11
N GLY A 81 3.03 8.79 -8.77
CA GLY A 81 2.56 8.18 -10.01
C GLY A 81 1.30 7.34 -9.83
N TRP A 82 1.18 6.65 -8.69
CA TRP A 82 -0.01 5.84 -8.40
C TRP A 82 -1.27 6.68 -8.16
N ARG A 83 -1.11 7.93 -7.75
CA ARG A 83 -2.23 8.81 -7.44
C ARG A 83 -2.87 9.40 -8.70
N GLN A 84 -2.20 9.30 -9.82
CA GLN A 84 -2.74 9.77 -11.08
C GLN A 84 -3.70 8.73 -11.68
N PRO A 85 -4.80 9.16 -12.29
CA PRO A 85 -5.75 8.25 -12.92
C PRO A 85 -5.17 7.51 -14.10
#